data_86cdfba5d1e66925d6e6acaada7e2769
#
_entry.id   86cdfba5d1e66925d6e6acaada7e2769
#
_cell.length_a   1.000
_cell.length_b   1.000
_cell.length_c   1.000
_cell.angle_alpha   90.00
_cell.angle_beta   90.00
_cell.angle_gamma   90.00
#
_symmetry.space_group_name_H-M   'P 1'
#
loop_
_entity.id
_entity.type
_entity.pdbx_description
1 polymer ?
#
loop_
_entity_poly.entity_id
_entity_poly.type
_entity_poly.pdbx_seq_one_letter_code
_entity_poly.pdbx_strand_id
1 'polypeptide(L)'
;MLYDFDTPVQRRDTASLKWDKYKDGPILPFWVADMDFKSAPEIQEAIARRNQHGVYGYTAPSEEDKQSVVDYMARVHGYEIDPSWILWTPGVVPALNLFCRAFGEAGSSVMTATPVYPPFLTAPANSNRELIAVELMWDGKRWTFDFEAMEKAIRPDTRSFILCNPHNPVGRVFSKEELIQLADFCIRHDLILCTDEIHSDLVLEPGIKHTPTNLVHPEISQRSIMLSSPSKSYNLPGLCCAYAIIESPSVRAAFRKVARGIITEINVFGYVGCQAAYNHGGPWHKDLIQYLRANRDFLYQFVSEKLPCIGMRPMEATYLAWMDIRQLELEDPVAFFESHGVGLSDGSFFGGPGHVRFNFGCARSLLKEGLERMQKAVDSL
;
A
#
# COMPACT_ATOMS: atom_id res chain seq x y z
N MET A 1 22.28 -5.91 11.93
CA MET A 1 20.97 -5.28 12.28
C MET A 1 20.95 -5.02 13.78
N LEU A 2 20.44 -3.89 14.18
CA LEU A 2 20.29 -3.52 15.61
C LEU A 2 18.98 -4.06 16.20
N TYR A 3 18.01 -4.37 15.34
CA TYR A 3 16.67 -4.79 15.74
C TYR A 3 16.42 -6.25 15.40
N ASP A 4 15.63 -6.93 16.24
CA ASP A 4 15.29 -8.35 16.08
C ASP A 4 14.01 -8.49 15.25
N PHE A 5 14.14 -9.11 14.08
CA PHE A 5 13.04 -9.51 13.19
C PHE A 5 12.89 -11.04 13.09
N ASP A 6 13.79 -11.81 13.71
CA ASP A 6 13.77 -13.27 13.64
C ASP A 6 12.90 -13.92 14.72
N THR A 7 12.74 -13.27 15.86
CA THR A 7 11.88 -13.78 16.93
C THR A 7 10.40 -13.62 16.56
N PRO A 8 9.65 -14.73 16.35
CA PRO A 8 8.24 -14.66 16.04
C PRO A 8 7.44 -14.00 17.17
N VAL A 9 6.54 -13.11 16.79
CA VAL A 9 5.61 -12.47 17.74
C VAL A 9 4.32 -13.26 17.79
N GLN A 10 3.87 -13.63 19.00
CA GLN A 10 2.55 -14.27 19.17
C GLN A 10 1.45 -13.26 18.86
N ARG A 11 0.62 -13.60 17.86
CA ARG A 11 -0.46 -12.73 17.38
C ARG A 11 -1.85 -13.37 17.41
N ARG A 12 -1.96 -14.66 17.71
CA ARG A 12 -3.27 -15.32 17.95
C ARG A 12 -3.86 -14.80 19.25
N ASP A 13 -5.17 -14.68 19.31
CA ASP A 13 -5.92 -14.20 20.48
C ASP A 13 -5.56 -12.74 20.88
N THR A 14 -5.16 -11.93 19.91
CA THR A 14 -4.84 -10.52 20.09
C THR A 14 -5.75 -9.57 19.30
N ALA A 15 -6.91 -10.06 18.85
CA ALA A 15 -7.80 -9.38 17.92
C ALA A 15 -7.13 -9.04 16.57
N SER A 16 -6.09 -9.78 16.18
CA SER A 16 -5.43 -9.62 14.89
C SER A 16 -6.33 -10.11 13.75
N LEU A 17 -6.78 -9.21 12.89
CA LEU A 17 -7.56 -9.57 11.70
C LEU A 17 -6.86 -10.66 10.87
N LYS A 18 -5.52 -10.58 10.76
CA LYS A 18 -4.69 -11.52 10.01
C LYS A 18 -4.69 -12.92 10.64
N TRP A 19 -4.41 -12.99 11.94
CA TRP A 19 -4.17 -14.25 12.63
C TRP A 19 -5.45 -14.89 13.19
N ASP A 20 -6.39 -14.10 13.71
CA ASP A 20 -7.57 -14.62 14.38
C ASP A 20 -8.66 -15.09 13.39
N LYS A 21 -8.50 -14.80 12.07
CA LYS A 21 -9.25 -15.51 11.01
C LYS A 21 -9.04 -17.04 11.11
N TYR A 22 -7.85 -17.47 11.53
CA TYR A 22 -7.44 -18.88 11.60
C TYR A 22 -7.09 -19.33 13.03
N LYS A 23 -7.66 -18.68 14.05
CA LYS A 23 -7.33 -18.96 15.46
C LYS A 23 -7.55 -20.42 15.87
N ASP A 24 -8.58 -21.07 15.30
CA ASP A 24 -8.99 -22.42 15.65
C ASP A 24 -8.29 -23.51 14.83
N GLY A 25 -7.28 -23.16 14.03
CA GLY A 25 -6.60 -24.09 13.13
C GLY A 25 -5.11 -23.83 12.95
N PRO A 26 -4.42 -24.75 12.27
CA PRO A 26 -2.97 -24.65 12.07
C PRO A 26 -2.57 -23.74 10.89
N ILE A 27 -3.51 -23.02 10.27
CA ILE A 27 -3.25 -22.19 9.08
C ILE A 27 -2.35 -21.02 9.44
N LEU A 28 -1.28 -20.83 8.67
CA LEU A 28 -0.37 -19.71 8.73
C LEU A 28 -0.87 -18.61 7.80
N PRO A 29 -1.12 -17.37 8.29
CA PRO A 29 -1.71 -16.31 7.50
C PRO A 29 -0.65 -15.49 6.75
N PHE A 30 -0.76 -15.45 5.42
CA PHE A 30 0.06 -14.62 4.54
C PHE A 30 -0.82 -13.72 3.64
N TRP A 31 -2.02 -13.33 4.09
CA TRP A 31 -3.03 -12.67 3.27
C TRP A 31 -3.14 -11.15 3.50
N VAL A 32 -3.24 -10.66 4.74
CA VAL A 32 -3.38 -9.24 5.04
C VAL A 32 -2.04 -8.52 4.98
N ALA A 33 -2.03 -7.27 4.51
CA ALA A 33 -0.85 -6.44 4.35
C ALA A 33 -0.49 -5.68 5.64
N ASP A 34 -0.28 -6.40 6.74
CA ASP A 34 0.47 -5.97 7.92
C ASP A 34 1.65 -6.93 8.17
N MET A 35 2.68 -6.48 8.85
CA MET A 35 3.85 -7.29 9.15
C MET A 35 3.72 -7.97 10.52
N ASP A 36 4.44 -9.08 10.73
CA ASP A 36 4.47 -9.80 11.99
C ASP A 36 5.66 -9.39 12.88
N PHE A 37 6.08 -8.14 12.76
CA PHE A 37 7.14 -7.53 13.56
C PHE A 37 6.59 -6.52 14.57
N LYS A 38 7.25 -6.39 15.70
CA LYS A 38 7.02 -5.26 16.59
C LYS A 38 7.43 -3.97 15.88
N SER A 39 6.66 -2.90 16.04
CA SER A 39 7.07 -1.57 15.59
C SER A 39 8.32 -1.09 16.32
N ALA A 40 8.97 -0.07 15.77
CA ALA A 40 10.18 0.51 16.36
C ALA A 40 10.00 0.83 17.87
N PRO A 41 11.00 0.53 18.72
CA PRO A 41 10.92 0.81 20.15
C PRO A 41 10.58 2.27 20.46
N GLU A 42 11.10 3.20 19.70
CA GLU A 42 10.88 4.64 19.84
C GLU A 42 9.39 5.00 19.66
N ILE A 43 8.69 4.29 18.77
CA ILE A 43 7.25 4.45 18.56
C ILE A 43 6.48 3.89 19.76
N GLN A 44 6.85 2.68 20.21
CA GLN A 44 6.23 2.04 21.38
C GLN A 44 6.38 2.91 22.63
N GLU A 45 7.56 3.48 22.86
CA GLU A 45 7.84 4.39 24.00
C GLU A 45 7.03 5.69 23.90
N ALA A 46 6.90 6.28 22.70
CA ALA A 46 6.11 7.49 22.52
C ALA A 46 4.63 7.24 22.85
N ILE A 47 4.08 6.12 22.39
CA ILE A 47 2.71 5.69 22.70
C ILE A 47 2.56 5.44 24.21
N ALA A 48 3.51 4.76 24.84
CA ALA A 48 3.48 4.49 26.27
C ALA A 48 3.49 5.79 27.10
N ARG A 49 4.34 6.75 26.74
CA ARG A 49 4.36 8.09 27.39
C ARG A 49 3.01 8.81 27.23
N ARG A 50 2.42 8.79 26.03
CA ARG A 50 1.11 9.42 25.81
C ARG A 50 0.00 8.72 26.60
N ASN A 51 0.08 7.38 26.70
CA ASN A 51 -0.88 6.59 27.48
C ASN A 51 -0.82 6.92 28.98
N GLN A 52 0.37 7.20 29.53
CA GLN A 52 0.54 7.58 30.95
C GLN A 52 -0.20 8.88 31.31
N HIS A 53 -0.46 9.78 30.35
CA HIS A 53 -1.26 10.99 30.59
C HIS A 53 -2.71 10.65 30.96
N GLY A 54 -3.29 9.54 30.47
CA GLY A 54 -4.57 8.99 30.91
C GLY A 54 -5.82 9.74 30.47
N VAL A 55 -5.71 10.85 29.71
CA VAL A 55 -6.86 11.60 29.17
C VAL A 55 -6.91 11.45 27.65
N TYR A 56 -7.98 10.88 27.14
CA TYR A 56 -8.20 10.55 25.71
C TYR A 56 -9.29 11.46 25.11
N GLY A 57 -9.15 12.76 25.30
CA GLY A 57 -10.06 13.77 24.77
C GLY A 57 -9.90 13.97 23.26
N TYR A 58 -10.78 14.79 22.66
CA TYR A 58 -10.64 15.19 21.26
C TYR A 58 -9.24 15.79 21.03
N THR A 59 -8.58 15.35 19.97
CA THR A 59 -7.19 15.73 19.68
C THR A 59 -7.11 16.29 18.25
N ALA A 60 -6.55 17.48 18.11
CA ALA A 60 -6.18 18.04 16.82
C ALA A 60 -4.66 17.84 16.60
N PRO A 61 -4.20 17.78 15.35
CA PRO A 61 -2.76 17.72 15.07
C PRO A 61 -2.06 18.97 15.54
N SER A 62 -0.97 18.81 16.26
CA SER A 62 -0.09 19.90 16.66
C SER A 62 0.73 20.43 15.47
N GLU A 63 1.41 21.55 15.64
CA GLU A 63 2.35 22.03 14.61
C GLU A 63 3.55 21.08 14.48
N GLU A 64 3.97 20.43 15.56
CA GLU A 64 5.03 19.43 15.56
C GLU A 64 4.62 18.17 14.76
N ASP A 65 3.34 17.76 14.84
CA ASP A 65 2.83 16.64 14.04
C ASP A 65 2.92 16.96 12.53
N LYS A 66 2.51 18.16 12.12
CA LYS A 66 2.63 18.61 10.73
C LYS A 66 4.09 18.73 10.30
N GLN A 67 4.92 19.35 11.15
CA GLN A 67 6.34 19.55 10.86
C GLN A 67 7.07 18.23 10.70
N SER A 68 6.72 17.18 11.46
CA SER A 68 7.31 15.86 11.31
C SER A 68 7.06 15.27 9.92
N VAL A 69 5.88 15.50 9.33
CA VAL A 69 5.57 15.08 7.95
C VAL A 69 6.35 15.93 6.95
N VAL A 70 6.41 17.25 7.13
CA VAL A 70 7.18 18.17 6.27
C VAL A 70 8.65 17.77 6.22
N ASP A 71 9.28 17.62 7.38
CA ASP A 71 10.70 17.25 7.49
C ASP A 71 10.98 15.86 6.91
N TYR A 72 10.03 14.93 7.09
CA TYR A 72 10.15 13.58 6.55
C TYR A 72 10.10 13.59 5.01
N MET A 73 9.12 14.29 4.43
CA MET A 73 8.96 14.39 2.98
C MET A 73 10.19 15.06 2.33
N ALA A 74 10.70 16.13 2.91
CA ALA A 74 11.91 16.80 2.44
C ALA A 74 13.14 15.87 2.54
N ARG A 75 13.37 15.27 3.71
CA ARG A 75 14.57 14.46 3.99
C ARG A 75 14.62 13.16 3.20
N VAL A 76 13.48 12.45 3.10
CA VAL A 76 13.43 11.09 2.53
C VAL A 76 13.12 11.12 1.03
N HIS A 77 12.20 11.98 0.63
CA HIS A 77 11.67 12.02 -0.74
C HIS A 77 12.11 13.24 -1.54
N GLY A 78 12.79 14.20 -0.92
CA GLY A 78 13.17 15.48 -1.58
C GLY A 78 11.97 16.31 -1.99
N TYR A 79 10.84 16.14 -1.29
CA TYR A 79 9.59 16.84 -1.58
C TYR A 79 9.33 17.90 -0.50
N GLU A 80 9.60 19.16 -0.85
CA GLU A 80 9.32 20.31 0.01
C GLU A 80 7.82 20.62 -0.02
N ILE A 81 7.15 20.53 1.11
CA ILE A 81 5.72 20.75 1.25
C ILE A 81 5.40 21.84 2.28
N ASP A 82 4.31 22.56 2.07
CA ASP A 82 3.77 23.50 3.06
C ASP A 82 2.88 22.71 4.06
N PRO A 83 3.01 22.94 5.37
CA PRO A 83 2.18 22.28 6.38
C PRO A 83 0.67 22.44 6.15
N SER A 84 0.22 23.53 5.49
CA SER A 84 -1.18 23.78 5.14
C SER A 84 -1.73 22.86 4.05
N TRP A 85 -0.86 22.17 3.31
CA TRP A 85 -1.26 21.18 2.30
C TRP A 85 -1.68 19.85 2.89
N ILE A 86 -1.33 19.59 4.16
CA ILE A 86 -1.59 18.33 4.84
C ILE A 86 -3.04 18.28 5.31
N LEU A 87 -3.75 17.23 4.90
CA LEU A 87 -5.08 16.89 5.40
C LEU A 87 -5.05 15.48 6.01
N TRP A 88 -5.26 15.39 7.30
CA TRP A 88 -5.25 14.13 8.01
C TRP A 88 -6.50 13.28 7.73
N THR A 89 -6.31 11.98 7.64
CA THR A 89 -7.38 10.99 7.45
C THR A 89 -7.13 9.75 8.29
N PRO A 90 -8.16 8.98 8.69
CA PRO A 90 -7.98 7.77 9.50
C PRO A 90 -7.37 6.60 8.72
N GLY A 91 -7.09 6.79 7.43
CA GLY A 91 -6.49 5.80 6.56
C GLY A 91 -6.56 6.21 5.09
N VAL A 92 -5.77 5.55 4.25
CA VAL A 92 -5.76 5.80 2.80
C VAL A 92 -7.07 5.35 2.14
N VAL A 93 -7.67 4.24 2.57
CA VAL A 93 -8.95 3.76 2.00
C VAL A 93 -10.09 4.77 2.18
N PRO A 94 -10.34 5.37 3.37
CA PRO A 94 -11.25 6.50 3.49
C PRO A 94 -10.91 7.66 2.56
N ALA A 95 -9.62 8.01 2.43
CA ALA A 95 -9.18 9.10 1.56
C ALA A 95 -9.45 8.82 0.06
N LEU A 96 -9.26 7.59 -0.42
CA LEU A 96 -9.63 7.16 -1.78
C LEU A 96 -11.12 7.31 -2.04
N ASN A 97 -11.97 6.92 -1.09
CA ASN A 97 -13.43 7.10 -1.20
C ASN A 97 -13.83 8.59 -1.22
N LEU A 98 -13.18 9.43 -0.40
CA LEU A 98 -13.39 10.88 -0.45
C LEU A 98 -12.94 11.48 -1.77
N PHE A 99 -11.81 11.02 -2.32
CA PHE A 99 -11.35 11.45 -3.64
C PHE A 99 -12.39 11.16 -4.72
N CYS A 100 -12.91 9.94 -4.77
CA CYS A 100 -13.94 9.58 -5.75
C CYS A 100 -15.23 10.42 -5.60
N ARG A 101 -15.57 10.86 -4.39
CA ARG A 101 -16.71 11.75 -4.14
C ARG A 101 -16.45 13.21 -4.50
N ALA A 102 -15.19 13.66 -4.39
CA ALA A 102 -14.83 15.06 -4.59
C ALA A 102 -14.66 15.43 -6.08
N PHE A 103 -14.20 14.47 -6.92
CA PHE A 103 -13.74 14.76 -8.27
C PHE A 103 -14.48 13.97 -9.33
N GLY A 104 -15.71 14.32 -9.52
CA GLY A 104 -16.63 13.81 -10.53
C GLY A 104 -18.04 13.67 -9.99
N GLU A 105 -19.01 13.66 -10.90
CA GLU A 105 -20.43 13.52 -10.59
C GLU A 105 -20.85 12.05 -10.64
N ALA A 106 -22.01 11.74 -10.11
CA ALA A 106 -22.63 10.42 -10.23
C ALA A 106 -22.73 10.00 -11.71
N GLY A 107 -22.33 8.78 -12.01
CA GLY A 107 -22.28 8.24 -13.37
C GLY A 107 -21.01 8.59 -14.14
N SER A 108 -20.18 9.53 -13.70
CA SER A 108 -18.86 9.77 -14.31
C SER A 108 -17.86 8.68 -13.96
N SER A 109 -16.79 8.54 -14.73
CA SER A 109 -15.84 7.45 -14.56
C SER A 109 -14.54 7.85 -13.87
N VAL A 110 -13.91 6.84 -13.24
CA VAL A 110 -12.58 6.86 -12.63
C VAL A 110 -11.73 5.79 -13.30
N MET A 111 -10.52 6.13 -13.75
CA MET A 111 -9.60 5.17 -14.35
C MET A 111 -8.55 4.70 -13.33
N THR A 112 -8.14 3.44 -13.43
CA THR A 112 -7.00 2.87 -12.71
C THR A 112 -6.32 1.76 -13.51
N ALA A 113 -5.09 1.42 -13.14
CA ALA A 113 -4.36 0.28 -13.73
C ALA A 113 -4.50 -0.97 -12.86
N THR A 114 -4.77 -2.13 -13.48
CA THR A 114 -4.93 -3.43 -12.80
C THR A 114 -3.81 -4.41 -13.18
N PRO A 115 -3.54 -5.46 -12.36
CA PRO A 115 -4.15 -5.75 -11.06
C PRO A 115 -3.76 -4.71 -10.02
N VAL A 116 -4.67 -4.37 -9.09
CA VAL A 116 -4.44 -3.33 -8.09
C VAL A 116 -5.16 -3.65 -6.77
N TYR A 117 -4.76 -3.01 -5.70
CA TYR A 117 -5.37 -3.14 -4.37
C TYR A 117 -6.90 -2.95 -4.43
N PRO A 118 -7.72 -3.89 -3.89
CA PRO A 118 -9.17 -3.92 -4.09
C PRO A 118 -9.93 -2.62 -3.85
N PRO A 119 -9.59 -1.77 -2.85
CA PRO A 119 -10.24 -0.48 -2.67
C PRO A 119 -10.19 0.46 -3.88
N PHE A 120 -9.21 0.32 -4.79
CA PHE A 120 -9.17 1.07 -6.05
C PHE A 120 -10.30 0.66 -6.99
N LEU A 121 -10.72 -0.60 -6.91
CA LEU A 121 -11.80 -1.15 -7.73
C LEU A 121 -13.18 -0.82 -7.15
N THR A 122 -13.28 -0.66 -5.82
CA THR A 122 -14.56 -0.47 -5.13
C THR A 122 -14.88 0.99 -4.79
N ALA A 123 -13.88 1.85 -4.58
CA ALA A 123 -14.10 3.25 -4.22
C ALA A 123 -14.90 4.05 -5.27
N PRO A 124 -14.73 3.84 -6.61
CA PRO A 124 -15.61 4.46 -7.59
C PRO A 124 -17.08 4.10 -7.38
N ALA A 125 -17.41 2.81 -7.28
CA ALA A 125 -18.78 2.33 -7.08
C ALA A 125 -19.41 2.86 -5.78
N ASN A 126 -18.64 2.93 -4.69
CA ASN A 126 -19.07 3.52 -3.41
C ASN A 126 -19.42 5.01 -3.54
N SER A 127 -19.04 5.65 -4.62
CA SER A 127 -19.29 7.06 -4.93
C SER A 127 -20.25 7.23 -6.12
N ASN A 128 -20.97 6.17 -6.51
CA ASN A 128 -21.85 6.12 -7.67
C ASN A 128 -21.13 6.51 -8.98
N ARG A 129 -19.86 6.11 -9.11
CA ARG A 129 -19.04 6.34 -10.29
C ARG A 129 -18.67 5.02 -10.95
N GLU A 130 -18.39 5.06 -12.24
CA GLU A 130 -17.97 3.90 -12.99
C GLU A 130 -16.46 3.73 -12.94
N LEU A 131 -16.01 2.48 -12.94
CA LEU A 131 -14.60 2.12 -13.01
C LEU A 131 -14.19 1.84 -14.45
N ILE A 132 -13.09 2.45 -14.89
CA ILE A 132 -12.33 2.05 -16.07
C ILE A 132 -11.05 1.40 -15.58
N ALA A 133 -10.97 0.07 -15.66
CA ALA A 133 -9.80 -0.70 -15.31
C ALA A 133 -9.01 -1.06 -16.56
N VAL A 134 -7.74 -0.64 -16.64
CA VAL A 134 -6.84 -0.98 -17.76
C VAL A 134 -5.71 -1.85 -17.20
N GLU A 135 -5.48 -2.99 -17.84
CA GLU A 135 -4.46 -3.93 -17.38
C GLU A 135 -3.05 -3.37 -17.64
N LEU A 136 -2.16 -3.55 -16.65
CA LEU A 136 -0.72 -3.34 -16.84
C LEU A 136 -0.18 -4.38 -17.81
N MET A 137 0.75 -3.97 -18.66
CA MET A 137 1.47 -4.87 -19.56
C MET A 137 2.75 -5.40 -18.91
N TRP A 138 3.15 -6.60 -19.32
CA TRP A 138 4.50 -7.10 -19.06
C TRP A 138 5.38 -6.92 -20.29
N ASP A 139 6.39 -6.04 -20.21
CA ASP A 139 7.29 -5.70 -21.33
C ASP A 139 8.44 -6.71 -21.55
N GLY A 140 8.42 -7.82 -20.83
CA GLY A 140 9.51 -8.83 -20.80
C GLY A 140 10.45 -8.68 -19.63
N LYS A 141 10.42 -7.53 -18.93
CA LYS A 141 11.28 -7.23 -17.76
C LYS A 141 10.49 -6.74 -16.55
N ARG A 142 9.43 -5.95 -16.76
CA ARG A 142 8.67 -5.30 -15.70
C ARG A 142 7.24 -4.99 -16.14
N TRP A 143 6.39 -4.74 -15.18
CA TRP A 143 5.04 -4.25 -15.40
C TRP A 143 5.07 -2.78 -15.82
N THR A 144 4.32 -2.40 -16.85
CA THR A 144 4.26 -1.03 -17.39
C THR A 144 2.81 -0.65 -17.67
N PHE A 145 2.55 0.66 -17.81
CA PHE A 145 1.24 1.14 -18.29
C PHE A 145 1.05 0.80 -19.78
N ASP A 146 -0.16 0.37 -20.13
CA ASP A 146 -0.61 0.31 -21.52
C ASP A 146 -1.29 1.62 -21.90
N PHE A 147 -0.51 2.62 -22.26
CA PHE A 147 -1.05 3.92 -22.66
C PHE A 147 -1.95 3.84 -23.91
N GLU A 148 -1.72 2.91 -24.82
CA GLU A 148 -2.57 2.72 -25.98
C GLU A 148 -3.96 2.20 -25.57
N ALA A 149 -4.01 1.23 -24.69
CA ALA A 149 -5.26 0.75 -24.12
C ALA A 149 -5.96 1.82 -23.28
N MET A 150 -5.20 2.64 -22.51
CA MET A 150 -5.75 3.75 -21.74
C MET A 150 -6.40 4.80 -22.65
N GLU A 151 -5.76 5.17 -23.79
CA GLU A 151 -6.32 6.11 -24.78
C GLU A 151 -7.60 5.57 -25.44
N LYS A 152 -7.68 4.26 -25.64
CA LYS A 152 -8.90 3.61 -26.19
C LYS A 152 -10.03 3.51 -25.16
N ALA A 153 -9.70 3.38 -23.88
CA ALA A 153 -10.66 3.16 -22.81
C ALA A 153 -11.23 4.45 -22.21
N ILE A 154 -10.49 5.57 -22.33
CA ILE A 154 -10.93 6.84 -21.74
C ILE A 154 -12.24 7.33 -22.40
N ARG A 155 -13.11 7.92 -21.59
CA ARG A 155 -14.43 8.41 -22.02
C ARG A 155 -14.55 9.91 -21.78
N PRO A 156 -15.48 10.61 -22.45
CA PRO A 156 -15.72 12.06 -22.23
C PRO A 156 -16.15 12.40 -20.80
N ASP A 157 -16.70 11.42 -20.07
CA ASP A 157 -17.12 11.54 -18.67
C ASP A 157 -16.06 11.09 -17.65
N THR A 158 -14.87 10.68 -18.10
CA THR A 158 -13.76 10.35 -17.19
C THR A 158 -13.23 11.63 -16.53
N ARG A 159 -13.16 11.65 -15.20
CA ARG A 159 -12.78 12.84 -14.41
C ARG A 159 -11.52 12.66 -13.59
N SER A 160 -11.12 11.43 -13.35
CA SER A 160 -10.00 11.17 -12.45
C SER A 160 -9.29 9.87 -12.74
N PHE A 161 -8.01 9.83 -12.34
CA PHE A 161 -7.19 8.63 -12.33
C PHE A 161 -6.73 8.34 -10.90
N ILE A 162 -6.71 7.05 -10.49
CA ILE A 162 -6.17 6.61 -9.21
C ILE A 162 -4.95 5.73 -9.46
N LEU A 163 -3.78 6.16 -8.99
CA LEU A 163 -2.50 5.48 -9.10
C LEU A 163 -2.09 4.86 -7.77
N CYS A 164 -1.62 3.61 -7.79
CA CYS A 164 -0.88 2.98 -6.69
C CYS A 164 0.62 2.97 -7.04
N ASN A 165 1.47 3.65 -6.25
CA ASN A 165 2.91 3.69 -6.53
C ASN A 165 3.74 3.84 -5.24
N PRO A 166 4.52 2.84 -4.83
CA PRO A 166 4.75 1.51 -5.44
C PRO A 166 3.48 0.67 -5.57
N HIS A 167 3.38 -0.10 -6.65
CA HIS A 167 2.15 -0.74 -7.09
C HIS A 167 1.89 -2.09 -6.40
N ASN A 168 0.86 -2.15 -5.58
CA ASN A 168 0.37 -3.39 -4.97
C ASN A 168 -0.74 -3.99 -5.85
N PRO A 169 -0.65 -5.24 -6.34
CA PRO A 169 0.15 -6.34 -5.78
C PRO A 169 1.47 -6.66 -6.49
N VAL A 170 1.77 -6.08 -7.63
CA VAL A 170 2.88 -6.51 -8.49
C VAL A 170 4.28 -6.06 -8.02
N GLY A 171 4.34 -5.20 -6.99
CA GLY A 171 5.60 -4.74 -6.40
C GLY A 171 6.43 -3.81 -7.28
N ARG A 172 5.79 -3.11 -8.22
CA ARG A 172 6.44 -2.21 -9.17
C ARG A 172 6.65 -0.81 -8.58
N VAL A 173 7.80 -0.20 -8.82
CA VAL A 173 8.06 1.24 -8.62
C VAL A 173 8.13 1.88 -9.99
N PHE A 174 7.16 2.71 -10.35
CA PHE A 174 7.19 3.39 -11.64
C PHE A 174 8.31 4.43 -11.69
N SER A 175 9.05 4.45 -12.80
CA SER A 175 10.15 5.39 -12.98
C SER A 175 9.63 6.82 -13.17
N LYS A 176 10.52 7.80 -13.01
CA LYS A 176 10.17 9.19 -13.23
C LYS A 176 9.62 9.42 -14.64
N GLU A 177 10.18 8.75 -15.64
CA GLU A 177 9.77 8.85 -17.04
C GLU A 177 8.36 8.27 -17.26
N GLU A 178 8.05 7.11 -16.64
CA GLU A 178 6.70 6.53 -16.68
C GLU A 178 5.68 7.43 -15.98
N LEU A 179 6.06 8.04 -14.85
CA LEU A 179 5.20 8.98 -14.13
C LEU A 179 4.98 10.29 -14.90
N ILE A 180 5.98 10.78 -15.67
CA ILE A 180 5.81 11.92 -16.58
C ILE A 180 4.80 11.57 -17.68
N GLN A 181 4.90 10.40 -18.29
CA GLN A 181 3.95 9.97 -19.32
C GLN A 181 2.52 9.86 -18.77
N LEU A 182 2.36 9.36 -17.53
CA LEU A 182 1.06 9.33 -16.86
C LEU A 182 0.54 10.74 -16.54
N ALA A 183 1.42 11.64 -16.09
CA ALA A 183 1.09 13.03 -15.84
C ALA A 183 0.61 13.72 -17.14
N ASP A 184 1.33 13.55 -18.25
CA ASP A 184 0.95 14.07 -19.56
C ASP A 184 -0.40 13.51 -20.04
N PHE A 185 -0.66 12.22 -19.81
CA PHE A 185 -1.97 11.62 -20.08
C PHE A 185 -3.08 12.28 -19.26
N CYS A 186 -2.88 12.44 -17.95
CA CYS A 186 -3.86 13.09 -17.06
C CYS A 186 -4.11 14.56 -17.45
N ILE A 187 -3.06 15.28 -17.85
CA ILE A 187 -3.16 16.69 -18.26
C ILE A 187 -3.95 16.80 -19.57
N ARG A 188 -3.62 15.98 -20.59
CA ARG A 188 -4.32 16.00 -21.89
C ARG A 188 -5.81 15.73 -21.77
N HIS A 189 -6.20 14.87 -20.83
CA HIS A 189 -7.59 14.45 -20.63
C HIS A 189 -8.29 15.17 -19.47
N ASP A 190 -7.68 16.24 -18.95
CA ASP A 190 -8.20 17.05 -17.83
C ASP A 190 -8.61 16.21 -16.59
N LEU A 191 -7.80 15.21 -16.25
CA LEU A 191 -8.04 14.34 -15.11
C LEU A 191 -7.41 14.90 -13.83
N ILE A 192 -8.12 14.73 -12.71
CA ILE A 192 -7.53 14.89 -11.38
C ILE A 192 -6.88 13.56 -10.99
N LEU A 193 -5.61 13.62 -10.56
CA LEU A 193 -4.85 12.44 -10.19
C LEU A 193 -4.87 12.22 -8.67
N CYS A 194 -5.17 11.01 -8.22
CA CYS A 194 -4.90 10.59 -6.85
C CYS A 194 -3.76 9.56 -6.87
N THR A 195 -2.71 9.80 -6.09
CA THR A 195 -1.62 8.84 -5.95
C THR A 195 -1.60 8.27 -4.53
N ASP A 196 -1.74 6.95 -4.42
CA ASP A 196 -1.52 6.24 -3.17
C ASP A 196 -0.06 5.81 -3.10
N GLU A 197 0.70 6.53 -2.27
CA GLU A 197 2.13 6.33 -2.10
C GLU A 197 2.47 5.70 -0.73
N ILE A 198 1.53 4.98 -0.13
CA ILE A 198 1.69 4.36 1.20
C ILE A 198 2.84 3.34 1.26
N HIS A 199 3.29 2.83 0.12
CA HIS A 199 4.43 1.91 0.02
C HIS A 199 5.74 2.59 -0.39
N SER A 200 5.80 3.93 -0.48
CA SER A 200 6.96 4.71 -0.95
C SER A 200 8.28 4.36 -0.28
N ASP A 201 8.25 4.04 1.01
CA ASP A 201 9.43 3.70 1.80
C ASP A 201 9.79 2.20 1.79
N LEU A 202 9.00 1.38 1.11
CA LEU A 202 9.19 -0.07 1.05
C LEU A 202 9.84 -0.52 -0.27
N VAL A 203 10.76 0.29 -0.79
CA VAL A 203 11.57 -0.05 -1.96
C VAL A 203 12.68 -1.02 -1.54
N LEU A 204 12.62 -2.24 -2.07
CA LEU A 204 13.54 -3.32 -1.73
C LEU A 204 14.68 -3.44 -2.72
N GLU A 205 14.49 -3.04 -3.99
CA GLU A 205 15.52 -3.20 -5.03
C GLU A 205 16.60 -2.13 -4.90
N PRO A 206 17.90 -2.53 -4.77
CA PRO A 206 19.00 -1.59 -4.73
C PRO A 206 19.07 -0.74 -5.99
N GLY A 207 19.30 0.57 -5.82
CA GLY A 207 19.42 1.51 -6.95
C GLY A 207 18.10 2.06 -7.47
N ILE A 208 16.95 1.49 -7.11
CA ILE A 208 15.63 2.06 -7.38
C ILE A 208 15.26 3.02 -6.25
N LYS A 209 14.70 4.17 -6.63
CA LYS A 209 14.15 5.16 -5.70
C LYS A 209 12.72 5.48 -6.10
N HIS A 210 11.87 5.61 -5.10
CA HIS A 210 10.54 6.18 -5.29
C HIS A 210 10.66 7.67 -5.64
N THR A 211 9.84 8.12 -6.58
CA THR A 211 9.69 9.54 -6.92
C THR A 211 8.25 9.94 -6.60
N PRO A 212 8.02 10.90 -5.69
CA PRO A 212 6.68 11.44 -5.47
C PRO A 212 6.08 11.95 -6.79
N THR A 213 4.88 11.49 -7.10
CA THR A 213 4.25 11.79 -8.40
C THR A 213 4.01 13.28 -8.58
N ASN A 214 3.80 14.03 -7.50
CA ASN A 214 3.64 15.49 -7.54
C ASN A 214 4.89 16.23 -8.02
N LEU A 215 6.08 15.62 -7.99
CA LEU A 215 7.34 16.24 -8.40
C LEU A 215 7.67 16.07 -9.89
N VAL A 216 6.90 15.25 -10.63
CA VAL A 216 7.29 14.91 -12.00
C VAL A 216 6.89 15.98 -13.02
N HIS A 217 5.84 16.77 -12.74
CA HIS A 217 5.37 17.83 -13.61
C HIS A 217 4.67 18.95 -12.82
N PRO A 218 5.00 20.26 -13.06
CA PRO A 218 4.42 21.36 -12.28
C PRO A 218 2.90 21.45 -12.36
N GLU A 219 2.29 21.13 -13.51
CA GLU A 219 0.83 21.16 -13.66
C GLU A 219 0.17 20.01 -12.91
N ILE A 220 0.82 18.83 -12.82
CA ILE A 220 0.25 17.69 -12.11
C ILE A 220 0.19 17.95 -10.61
N SER A 221 1.13 18.71 -10.03
CA SER A 221 1.09 19.07 -8.61
C SER A 221 -0.16 19.89 -8.26
N GLN A 222 -0.66 20.69 -9.21
CA GLN A 222 -1.85 21.53 -9.03
C GLN A 222 -3.16 20.78 -9.27
N ARG A 223 -3.12 19.56 -9.79
CA ARG A 223 -4.30 18.72 -10.06
C ARG A 223 -4.19 17.32 -9.46
N SER A 224 -3.40 17.18 -8.40
CA SER A 224 -3.21 15.89 -7.74
C SER A 224 -3.43 15.93 -6.24
N ILE A 225 -3.66 14.73 -5.70
CA ILE A 225 -3.70 14.42 -4.28
C ILE A 225 -2.74 13.25 -4.05
N MET A 226 -1.72 13.45 -3.24
CA MET A 226 -0.83 12.39 -2.79
C MET A 226 -1.30 11.86 -1.44
N LEU A 227 -1.56 10.57 -1.34
CA LEU A 227 -1.93 9.89 -0.10
C LEU A 227 -0.73 9.13 0.44
N SER A 228 -0.48 9.24 1.74
CA SER A 228 0.59 8.50 2.41
C SER A 228 0.27 8.24 3.89
N SER A 229 1.09 7.37 4.50
CA SER A 229 0.92 6.96 5.90
C SER A 229 2.15 6.20 6.38
N PRO A 230 2.54 6.27 7.67
CA PRO A 230 3.55 5.39 8.26
C PRO A 230 3.07 3.94 8.43
N SER A 231 1.80 3.64 8.14
CA SER A 231 1.15 2.36 8.45
C SER A 231 1.87 1.15 7.86
N LYS A 232 2.38 1.26 6.63
CA LYS A 232 3.04 0.13 5.96
C LYS A 232 4.53 0.07 6.29
N SER A 233 5.20 1.21 6.26
CA SER A 233 6.65 1.31 6.46
C SER A 233 7.09 1.05 7.90
N TYR A 234 6.23 1.37 8.86
CA TYR A 234 6.52 1.21 10.31
C TYR A 234 5.57 0.23 11.02
N ASN A 235 4.75 -0.49 10.26
CA ASN A 235 3.81 -1.49 10.78
C ASN A 235 2.81 -0.92 11.81
N LEU A 236 2.14 0.19 11.47
CA LEU A 236 1.21 0.92 12.32
C LEU A 236 -0.24 0.97 11.81
N PRO A 237 -0.76 -0.02 11.02
CA PRO A 237 -2.09 0.14 10.42
C PRO A 237 -3.22 0.25 11.48
N GLY A 238 -3.05 -0.38 12.64
CA GLY A 238 -4.00 -0.31 13.75
C GLY A 238 -4.11 1.06 14.42
N LEU A 239 -3.16 1.99 14.17
CA LEU A 239 -3.23 3.35 14.70
C LEU A 239 -4.08 4.30 13.85
N CYS A 240 -4.54 3.85 12.67
CA CYS A 240 -5.46 4.60 11.82
C CYS A 240 -5.02 6.06 11.57
N CYS A 241 -3.80 6.25 11.07
CA CYS A 241 -3.24 7.56 10.76
C CYS A 241 -2.70 7.59 9.32
N ALA A 242 -3.28 8.43 8.50
CA ALA A 242 -2.83 8.73 7.14
C ALA A 242 -3.03 10.21 6.86
N TYR A 243 -2.50 10.67 5.74
CA TYR A 243 -2.66 12.06 5.30
C TYR A 243 -2.70 12.16 3.78
N ALA A 244 -3.36 13.22 3.32
CA ALA A 244 -3.31 13.68 1.94
C ALA A 244 -2.46 14.95 1.86
N ILE A 245 -1.55 15.03 0.90
CA ILE A 245 -0.81 16.24 0.55
C ILE A 245 -1.45 16.82 -0.71
N ILE A 246 -1.99 18.04 -0.61
CA ILE A 246 -2.74 18.69 -1.68
C ILE A 246 -2.24 20.12 -1.84
N GLU A 247 -1.46 20.37 -2.86
CA GLU A 247 -0.85 21.69 -3.13
C GLU A 247 -1.90 22.72 -3.56
N SER A 248 -2.77 22.36 -4.52
CA SER A 248 -3.78 23.24 -5.07
C SER A 248 -4.84 23.64 -4.03
N PRO A 249 -5.05 24.95 -3.76
CA PRO A 249 -6.09 25.40 -2.83
C PRO A 249 -7.52 24.98 -3.24
N SER A 250 -7.81 24.96 -4.54
CA SER A 250 -9.12 24.57 -5.06
C SER A 250 -9.38 23.08 -4.92
N VAL A 251 -8.41 22.22 -5.24
CA VAL A 251 -8.47 20.77 -5.06
C VAL A 251 -8.58 20.45 -3.57
N ARG A 252 -7.80 21.13 -2.73
CA ARG A 252 -7.86 20.97 -1.27
C ARG A 252 -9.21 21.38 -0.68
N ALA A 253 -9.81 22.46 -1.16
CA ALA A 253 -11.13 22.91 -0.74
C ALA A 253 -12.23 21.90 -1.15
N ALA A 254 -12.15 21.35 -2.37
CA ALA A 254 -13.08 20.33 -2.84
C ALA A 254 -13.01 19.05 -1.98
N PHE A 255 -11.80 18.59 -1.68
CA PHE A 255 -11.58 17.42 -0.82
C PHE A 255 -12.11 17.67 0.61
N ARG A 256 -11.79 18.83 1.22
CA ARG A 256 -12.31 19.20 2.55
C ARG A 256 -13.84 19.27 2.58
N LYS A 257 -14.46 19.73 1.50
CA LYS A 257 -15.94 19.86 1.42
C LYS A 257 -16.63 18.50 1.59
N VAL A 258 -16.13 17.46 0.94
CA VAL A 258 -16.71 16.09 1.03
C VAL A 258 -16.29 15.36 2.30
N ALA A 259 -15.15 15.71 2.89
CA ALA A 259 -14.69 15.14 4.16
C ALA A 259 -15.49 15.63 5.36
N ARG A 260 -16.07 16.84 5.26
CA ARG A 260 -16.79 17.48 6.38
C ARG A 260 -17.96 16.62 6.86
N GLY A 261 -17.97 16.30 8.17
CA GLY A 261 -19.00 15.48 8.80
C GLY A 261 -18.86 13.98 8.57
N ILE A 262 -17.88 13.55 7.74
CA ILE A 262 -17.56 12.12 7.51
C ILE A 262 -16.27 11.76 8.23
N ILE A 263 -15.22 12.56 8.04
CA ILE A 263 -13.96 12.42 8.76
C ILE A 263 -13.87 13.52 9.80
N THR A 264 -13.74 13.10 11.04
CA THR A 264 -13.39 13.93 12.17
C THR A 264 -11.87 13.87 12.39
N GLU A 265 -11.42 14.26 13.57
CA GLU A 265 -10.01 14.12 13.95
C GLU A 265 -9.62 12.64 14.02
N ILE A 266 -8.38 12.32 13.72
CA ILE A 266 -7.83 10.97 13.94
C ILE A 266 -7.55 10.76 15.43
N ASN A 267 -7.34 9.50 15.84
CA ASN A 267 -7.07 9.21 17.23
C ASN A 267 -5.69 9.74 17.67
N VAL A 268 -5.56 10.07 18.94
CA VAL A 268 -4.33 10.65 19.50
C VAL A 268 -3.08 9.80 19.31
N PHE A 269 -3.21 8.47 19.40
CA PHE A 269 -2.06 7.58 19.21
C PHE A 269 -1.63 7.50 17.75
N GLY A 270 -2.52 7.81 16.81
CA GLY A 270 -2.20 7.93 15.40
C GLY A 270 -1.20 9.07 15.15
N TYR A 271 -1.46 10.27 15.68
CA TYR A 271 -0.53 11.40 15.57
C TYR A 271 0.81 11.09 16.24
N VAL A 272 0.78 10.63 17.50
CA VAL A 272 1.98 10.28 18.28
C VAL A 272 2.82 9.22 17.57
N GLY A 273 2.18 8.16 17.04
CA GLY A 273 2.87 7.10 16.32
C GLY A 273 3.49 7.58 15.01
N CYS A 274 2.77 8.43 14.26
CA CYS A 274 3.27 9.03 13.01
C CYS A 274 4.49 9.93 13.28
N GLN A 275 4.39 10.84 14.24
CA GLN A 275 5.49 11.73 14.62
C GLN A 275 6.73 10.95 15.07
N ALA A 276 6.56 9.95 15.95
CA ALA A 276 7.67 9.12 16.41
C ALA A 276 8.31 8.30 15.29
N ALA A 277 7.49 7.75 14.38
CA ALA A 277 7.98 7.01 13.23
C ALA A 277 8.87 7.87 12.33
N TYR A 278 8.42 9.07 11.97
CA TYR A 278 9.13 9.94 11.05
C TYR A 278 10.35 10.62 11.67
N ASN A 279 10.30 10.96 12.96
CA ASN A 279 11.42 11.61 13.63
C ASN A 279 12.50 10.62 14.12
N HIS A 280 12.10 9.41 14.52
CA HIS A 280 13.00 8.50 15.25
C HIS A 280 13.07 7.08 14.67
N GLY A 281 12.09 6.64 13.87
CA GLY A 281 12.00 5.27 13.36
C GLY A 281 13.00 4.91 12.24
N GLY A 282 13.79 5.87 11.74
CA GLY A 282 14.69 5.67 10.59
C GLY A 282 15.68 4.50 10.74
N PRO A 283 16.38 4.33 11.86
CA PRO A 283 17.29 3.19 12.07
C PRO A 283 16.57 1.83 12.01
N TRP A 284 15.42 1.71 12.64
CA TRP A 284 14.59 0.50 12.59
C TRP A 284 14.12 0.21 11.16
N HIS A 285 13.65 1.21 10.46
CA HIS A 285 13.20 1.09 9.08
C HIS A 285 14.33 0.64 8.14
N LYS A 286 15.52 1.17 8.31
CA LYS A 286 16.70 0.75 7.54
C LYS A 286 17.00 -0.75 7.71
N ASP A 287 16.96 -1.26 8.94
CA ASP A 287 17.16 -2.67 9.22
C ASP A 287 15.99 -3.52 8.70
N LEU A 288 14.75 -3.03 8.80
CA LEU A 288 13.57 -3.66 8.23
C LEU A 288 13.72 -3.88 6.72
N ILE A 289 14.13 -2.85 5.98
CA ILE A 289 14.32 -2.96 4.51
C ILE A 289 15.37 -4.02 4.16
N GLN A 290 16.45 -4.13 4.91
CA GLN A 290 17.45 -5.17 4.71
C GLN A 290 16.85 -6.58 4.96
N TYR A 291 16.06 -6.71 6.01
CA TYR A 291 15.44 -7.98 6.36
C TYR A 291 14.38 -8.40 5.33
N LEU A 292 13.52 -7.47 4.92
CA LEU A 292 12.50 -7.72 3.89
C LEU A 292 13.13 -8.06 2.53
N ARG A 293 14.23 -7.40 2.17
CA ARG A 293 14.99 -7.74 0.95
C ARG A 293 15.50 -9.18 1.02
N ALA A 294 16.11 -9.57 2.13
CA ALA A 294 16.55 -10.94 2.32
C ALA A 294 15.40 -11.95 2.30
N ASN A 295 14.22 -11.60 2.85
CA ASN A 295 13.03 -12.43 2.76
C ASN A 295 12.51 -12.56 1.31
N ARG A 296 12.48 -11.46 0.56
CA ARG A 296 12.12 -11.45 -0.86
C ARG A 296 13.02 -12.38 -1.68
N ASP A 297 14.33 -12.24 -1.50
CA ASP A 297 15.31 -12.99 -2.25
C ASP A 297 15.24 -14.49 -1.92
N PHE A 298 15.04 -14.83 -0.64
CA PHE A 298 14.79 -16.22 -0.22
C PHE A 298 13.50 -16.79 -0.81
N LEU A 299 12.40 -16.01 -0.76
CA LEU A 299 11.13 -16.40 -1.35
C LEU A 299 11.28 -16.66 -2.86
N TYR A 300 11.94 -15.74 -3.58
CA TYR A 300 12.15 -15.85 -5.01
C TYR A 300 12.97 -17.10 -5.36
N GLN A 301 14.06 -17.34 -4.64
CA GLN A 301 14.88 -18.54 -4.81
C GLN A 301 14.07 -19.80 -4.55
N PHE A 302 13.33 -19.87 -3.43
CA PHE A 302 12.54 -21.04 -3.08
C PHE A 302 11.48 -21.35 -4.14
N VAL A 303 10.74 -20.34 -4.60
CA VAL A 303 9.71 -20.53 -5.63
C VAL A 303 10.35 -21.02 -6.93
N SER A 304 11.43 -20.41 -7.39
CA SER A 304 12.09 -20.81 -8.64
C SER A 304 12.67 -22.22 -8.62
N GLU A 305 13.18 -22.68 -7.45
CA GLU A 305 13.83 -23.99 -7.32
C GLU A 305 12.85 -25.12 -6.96
N LYS A 306 11.83 -24.82 -6.14
CA LYS A 306 10.96 -25.83 -5.51
C LYS A 306 9.52 -25.81 -5.99
N LEU A 307 9.08 -24.73 -6.63
CA LEU A 307 7.72 -24.52 -7.10
C LEU A 307 7.71 -24.01 -8.56
N PRO A 308 8.35 -24.72 -9.52
CA PRO A 308 8.52 -24.21 -10.89
C PRO A 308 7.20 -24.01 -11.65
N CYS A 309 6.09 -24.60 -11.17
CA CYS A 309 4.74 -24.38 -11.68
C CYS A 309 4.08 -23.10 -11.19
N ILE A 310 4.71 -22.38 -10.23
CA ILE A 310 4.27 -21.08 -9.74
C ILE A 310 5.14 -19.99 -10.36
N GLY A 311 4.55 -19.13 -11.17
CA GLY A 311 5.24 -18.00 -11.75
C GLY A 311 5.38 -16.85 -10.74
N MET A 312 6.59 -16.32 -10.57
CA MET A 312 6.80 -15.10 -9.80
C MET A 312 7.75 -14.18 -10.56
N ARG A 313 7.29 -12.96 -10.82
CA ARG A 313 8.10 -11.95 -11.51
C ARG A 313 8.89 -11.11 -10.51
N PRO A 314 10.05 -10.54 -10.89
CA PRO A 314 10.82 -9.67 -10.03
C PRO A 314 9.97 -8.52 -9.48
N MET A 315 10.11 -8.27 -8.17
CA MET A 315 9.44 -7.17 -7.49
C MET A 315 10.47 -6.20 -6.92
N GLU A 316 10.18 -4.92 -7.05
CA GLU A 316 11.08 -3.83 -6.66
C GLU A 316 10.75 -3.32 -5.27
N ALA A 317 9.50 -3.47 -4.84
CA ALA A 317 8.99 -2.89 -3.60
C ALA A 317 7.89 -3.73 -2.96
N THR A 318 7.47 -3.31 -1.79
CA THR A 318 6.48 -3.94 -0.91
C THR A 318 6.99 -5.22 -0.22
N TYR A 319 6.17 -5.81 0.64
CA TYR A 319 6.40 -7.13 1.23
C TYR A 319 5.30 -8.13 0.80
N LEU A 320 4.79 -7.93 -0.44
CA LEU A 320 3.65 -8.65 -0.99
C LEU A 320 4.05 -9.27 -2.32
N ALA A 321 4.20 -10.58 -2.36
CA ALA A 321 4.55 -11.30 -3.58
C ALA A 321 3.30 -11.64 -4.40
N TRP A 322 3.36 -11.38 -5.70
CA TRP A 322 2.32 -11.70 -6.67
C TRP A 322 2.72 -12.95 -7.45
N MET A 323 1.98 -14.02 -7.24
CA MET A 323 2.30 -15.36 -7.75
C MET A 323 1.28 -15.81 -8.78
N ASP A 324 1.73 -16.17 -9.96
CA ASP A 324 0.94 -16.77 -11.03
C ASP A 324 0.81 -18.28 -10.77
N ILE A 325 -0.41 -18.75 -10.54
CA ILE A 325 -0.71 -20.14 -10.20
C ILE A 325 -1.58 -20.82 -11.26
N ARG A 326 -1.70 -20.23 -12.45
CA ARG A 326 -2.57 -20.75 -13.53
C ARG A 326 -2.17 -22.15 -13.97
N GLN A 327 -0.89 -22.53 -13.86
CA GLN A 327 -0.42 -23.87 -14.20
C GLN A 327 -0.89 -24.96 -13.23
N LEU A 328 -1.40 -24.58 -12.05
CA LEU A 328 -1.95 -25.54 -11.09
C LEU A 328 -3.40 -25.94 -11.38
N GLU A 329 -4.07 -25.24 -12.29
CA GLU A 329 -5.45 -25.51 -12.73
C GLU A 329 -6.46 -25.68 -11.58
N LEU A 330 -6.28 -24.93 -10.49
CA LEU A 330 -7.11 -25.03 -9.28
C LEU A 330 -8.42 -24.23 -9.47
N GLU A 331 -9.55 -24.84 -9.12
CA GLU A 331 -10.85 -24.17 -9.13
C GLU A 331 -10.95 -23.11 -8.02
N ASP A 332 -10.53 -23.44 -6.80
CA ASP A 332 -10.43 -22.52 -5.66
C ASP A 332 -9.03 -22.61 -5.03
N PRO A 333 -8.10 -21.75 -5.50
CA PRO A 333 -6.72 -21.77 -5.01
C PRO A 333 -6.59 -21.44 -3.53
N VAL A 334 -7.45 -20.56 -3.00
CA VAL A 334 -7.37 -20.14 -1.60
C VAL A 334 -7.79 -21.28 -0.70
N ALA A 335 -8.94 -21.92 -0.97
CA ALA A 335 -9.39 -23.08 -0.22
C ALA A 335 -8.38 -24.25 -0.30
N PHE A 336 -7.78 -24.46 -1.47
CA PHE A 336 -6.73 -25.46 -1.65
C PHE A 336 -5.53 -25.22 -0.73
N PHE A 337 -4.95 -24.01 -0.75
CA PHE A 337 -3.80 -23.71 0.13
C PHE A 337 -4.20 -23.63 1.61
N GLU A 338 -5.40 -23.15 1.95
CA GLU A 338 -5.91 -23.16 3.32
C GLU A 338 -6.03 -24.61 3.87
N SER A 339 -6.49 -25.56 3.06
CA SER A 339 -6.56 -26.99 3.47
C SER A 339 -5.18 -27.60 3.75
N HIS A 340 -4.12 -27.00 3.21
CA HIS A 340 -2.72 -27.37 3.46
C HIS A 340 -2.01 -26.42 4.45
N GLY A 341 -2.78 -25.60 5.17
CA GLY A 341 -2.28 -24.76 6.25
C GLY A 341 -1.62 -23.46 5.84
N VAL A 342 -1.97 -22.90 4.66
CA VAL A 342 -1.44 -21.63 4.16
C VAL A 342 -2.58 -20.71 3.72
N GLY A 343 -2.76 -19.58 4.38
CA GLY A 343 -3.78 -18.59 4.06
C GLY A 343 -3.24 -17.48 3.16
N LEU A 344 -3.78 -17.36 1.95
CA LEU A 344 -3.35 -16.40 0.92
C LEU A 344 -4.49 -15.43 0.56
N SER A 345 -4.17 -14.37 -0.21
CA SER A 345 -5.20 -13.53 -0.83
C SER A 345 -5.47 -14.02 -2.25
N ASP A 346 -6.75 -14.13 -2.61
CA ASP A 346 -7.18 -14.43 -3.97
C ASP A 346 -6.86 -13.24 -4.90
N GLY A 347 -6.22 -13.52 -6.02
CA GLY A 347 -5.88 -12.54 -7.04
C GLY A 347 -7.08 -11.93 -7.76
N SER A 348 -8.20 -12.64 -7.81
CA SER A 348 -9.43 -12.15 -8.45
C SER A 348 -9.93 -10.85 -7.81
N PHE A 349 -9.77 -10.68 -6.49
CA PHE A 349 -10.10 -9.44 -5.78
C PHE A 349 -9.25 -8.23 -6.22
N PHE A 350 -8.09 -8.47 -6.81
CA PHE A 350 -7.20 -7.44 -7.36
C PHE A 350 -7.41 -7.17 -8.85
N GLY A 351 -8.35 -7.89 -9.48
CA GLY A 351 -8.52 -7.88 -10.94
C GLY A 351 -7.50 -8.75 -11.68
N GLY A 352 -6.88 -9.74 -11.00
CA GLY A 352 -5.90 -10.66 -11.57
C GLY A 352 -6.22 -12.13 -11.27
N PRO A 353 -7.29 -12.70 -11.87
CA PRO A 353 -7.63 -14.11 -11.64
C PRO A 353 -6.47 -15.04 -12.02
N GLY A 354 -6.41 -16.21 -11.39
CA GLY A 354 -5.31 -17.16 -11.58
C GLY A 354 -4.00 -16.75 -10.89
N HIS A 355 -4.06 -15.79 -9.98
CA HIS A 355 -2.94 -15.39 -9.14
C HIS A 355 -3.33 -15.45 -7.65
N VAL A 356 -2.31 -15.50 -6.79
CA VAL A 356 -2.45 -15.29 -5.35
C VAL A 356 -1.43 -14.27 -4.88
N ARG A 357 -1.78 -13.53 -3.82
CA ARG A 357 -0.84 -12.61 -3.17
C ARG A 357 -0.36 -13.19 -1.85
N PHE A 358 0.95 -13.27 -1.66
CA PHE A 358 1.64 -13.78 -0.49
C PHE A 358 2.35 -12.64 0.26
N ASN A 359 2.04 -12.44 1.55
CA ASN A 359 2.71 -11.47 2.43
C ASN A 359 3.94 -12.11 3.09
N PHE A 360 5.15 -11.65 2.77
CA PHE A 360 6.41 -12.13 3.36
C PHE A 360 7.00 -11.20 4.44
N GLY A 361 6.22 -10.25 4.95
CA GLY A 361 6.59 -9.37 6.06
C GLY A 361 6.49 -10.07 7.42
N CYS A 362 7.25 -11.13 7.61
CA CYS A 362 7.26 -11.97 8.81
C CYS A 362 8.66 -12.53 9.08
N ALA A 363 8.83 -13.15 10.26
CA ALA A 363 10.08 -13.82 10.60
C ALA A 363 10.47 -14.88 9.55
N ARG A 364 11.78 -15.03 9.26
CA ARG A 364 12.29 -15.98 8.26
C ARG A 364 11.83 -17.42 8.53
N SER A 365 11.74 -17.82 9.80
CA SER A 365 11.26 -19.15 10.20
C SER A 365 9.83 -19.39 9.75
N LEU A 366 8.94 -18.40 9.93
CA LEU A 366 7.54 -18.46 9.52
C LEU A 366 7.41 -18.48 7.99
N LEU A 367 8.18 -17.63 7.30
CA LEU A 367 8.22 -17.62 5.84
C LEU A 367 8.64 -18.99 5.28
N LYS A 368 9.72 -19.57 5.82
CA LYS A 368 10.21 -20.88 5.42
C LYS A 368 9.14 -21.96 5.62
N GLU A 369 8.50 -22.01 6.79
CA GLU A 369 7.44 -22.97 7.08
C GLU A 369 6.25 -22.82 6.12
N GLY A 370 5.81 -21.58 5.83
CA GLY A 370 4.74 -21.34 4.87
C GLY A 370 5.07 -21.86 3.47
N LEU A 371 6.29 -21.63 3.00
CA LEU A 371 6.75 -22.10 1.69
C LEU A 371 6.89 -23.63 1.62
N GLU A 372 7.38 -24.28 2.69
CA GLU A 372 7.44 -25.74 2.77
C GLU A 372 6.06 -26.38 2.75
N ARG A 373 5.05 -25.73 3.38
CA ARG A 373 3.64 -26.16 3.30
C ARG A 373 3.08 -25.97 1.89
N MET A 374 3.38 -24.84 1.22
CA MET A 374 3.00 -24.65 -0.18
C MET A 374 3.59 -25.72 -1.09
N GLN A 375 4.88 -26.08 -0.88
CA GLN A 375 5.52 -27.14 -1.66
C GLN A 375 4.80 -28.46 -1.48
N LYS A 376 4.51 -28.87 -0.24
CA LYS A 376 3.77 -30.11 0.04
C LYS A 376 2.37 -30.10 -0.58
N ALA A 377 1.71 -28.95 -0.60
CA ALA A 377 0.42 -28.80 -1.26
C ALA A 377 0.53 -29.07 -2.77
N VAL A 378 1.49 -28.43 -3.42
CA VAL A 378 1.74 -28.60 -4.86
C VAL A 378 2.19 -30.04 -5.19
N ASP A 379 3.04 -30.65 -4.37
CA ASP A 379 3.50 -32.02 -4.56
C ASP A 379 2.36 -33.06 -4.41
N SER A 380 1.17 -32.67 -3.87
CA SER A 380 0.01 -33.53 -3.71
C SER A 380 -0.96 -33.47 -4.91
N LEU A 381 -0.75 -32.59 -5.88
CA LEU A 381 -1.52 -32.49 -7.12
C LEU A 381 -1.09 -33.55 -8.13
#